data_2ef2c4f4b8a9dd23883a6c8345199293
#
_entry.id   2ef2c4f4b8a9dd23883a6c8345199293
#
_cell.length_a   1.000
_cell.length_b   1.000
_cell.length_c   1.000
_cell.angle_alpha   90.00
_cell.angle_beta   90.00
_cell.angle_gamma   90.00
#
_symmetry.space_group_name_H-M   'P 1'
#
loop_
_entity.id
_entity.type
_entity.pdbx_description
1 polymer ?
#
loop_
_entity_poly.entity_id
_entity_poly.type
_entity_poly.pdbx_seq_one_letter_code
_entity_poly.pdbx_strand_id
1 'polypeptide(L)'
;MASEKVTTLTDTNFDQSVIKSPQPVLVDFWADWCGPCKRLSPTIDELATDYDGRVTIGKLNVDDNPGVAGRFSIRGIPTLLLFKGGQIVEQVVGLADKDVLKKIIDKHV
;
A
#
# COMPACT_ATOMS: atom_id res chain seq x y z
N MET A 1 7.98 6.11 -13.12
CA MET A 1 6.88 7.05 -12.86
C MET A 1 5.75 6.36 -12.13
N ALA A 2 5.13 7.03 -11.20
CA ALA A 2 3.97 6.46 -10.53
C ALA A 2 2.76 6.47 -11.45
N SER A 3 1.95 5.41 -11.40
CA SER A 3 0.70 5.33 -12.15
C SER A 3 -0.34 6.29 -11.56
N GLU A 4 -1.15 6.88 -12.40
CA GLU A 4 -2.28 7.72 -11.97
C GLU A 4 -3.30 6.93 -11.14
N LYS A 5 -3.32 5.61 -11.30
CA LYS A 5 -4.23 4.71 -10.58
C LYS A 5 -3.75 4.42 -9.16
N VAL A 6 -2.52 4.76 -8.82
CA VAL A 6 -1.99 4.65 -7.46
C VAL A 6 -2.43 5.87 -6.67
N THR A 7 -3.11 5.65 -5.55
CA THR A 7 -3.59 6.72 -4.68
C THR A 7 -2.45 7.21 -3.80
N THR A 8 -2.24 8.52 -3.75
CA THR A 8 -1.30 9.11 -2.79
C THR A 8 -1.99 9.22 -1.44
N LEU A 9 -1.45 8.49 -0.45
CA LEU A 9 -1.99 8.50 0.91
C LEU A 9 -1.15 9.39 1.81
N THR A 10 -1.81 10.06 2.73
CA THR A 10 -1.17 11.00 3.67
C THR A 10 -1.77 10.83 5.06
N ASP A 11 -1.11 11.45 6.06
CA ASP A 11 -1.68 11.51 7.41
C ASP A 11 -3.07 12.13 7.41
N THR A 12 -3.31 13.08 6.51
CA THR A 12 -4.59 13.80 6.44
C THR A 12 -5.71 12.97 5.84
N ASN A 13 -5.44 12.21 4.75
CA ASN A 13 -6.50 11.50 4.02
C ASN A 13 -6.65 10.03 4.40
N PHE A 14 -5.78 9.50 5.28
CA PHE A 14 -5.70 8.06 5.52
C PHE A 14 -7.01 7.47 6.00
N ASP A 15 -7.63 8.06 7.02
CA ASP A 15 -8.86 7.51 7.58
C ASP A 15 -9.99 7.48 6.54
N GLN A 16 -10.13 8.55 5.78
CA GLN A 16 -11.18 8.61 4.76
C GLN A 16 -10.91 7.65 3.60
N SER A 17 -9.66 7.55 3.15
CA SER A 17 -9.32 6.80 1.95
C SER A 17 -9.08 5.32 2.22
N VAL A 18 -8.67 4.95 3.44
CA VAL A 18 -8.30 3.58 3.79
C VAL A 18 -9.27 2.97 4.79
N ILE A 19 -9.41 3.58 5.97
CA ILE A 19 -10.20 3.00 7.05
C ILE A 19 -11.69 2.95 6.67
N LYS A 20 -12.19 3.98 6.03
CA LYS A 20 -13.60 4.09 5.62
C LYS A 20 -13.85 3.61 4.20
N SER A 21 -12.86 3.03 3.54
CA SER A 21 -13.01 2.57 2.16
C SER A 21 -14.01 1.43 2.06
N PRO A 22 -14.91 1.45 1.06
CA PRO A 22 -15.85 0.36 0.82
C PRO A 22 -15.20 -0.86 0.18
N GLN A 23 -13.97 -0.73 -0.32
CA GLN A 23 -13.24 -1.84 -0.95
C GLN A 23 -11.89 -2.02 -0.27
N PRO A 24 -11.24 -3.20 -0.45
CA PRO A 24 -9.91 -3.41 0.12
C PRO A 24 -8.91 -2.37 -0.37
N VAL A 25 -7.94 -2.04 0.49
CA VAL A 25 -6.88 -1.07 0.17
C VAL A 25 -5.53 -1.67 0.52
N LEU A 26 -4.64 -1.75 -0.47
CA LEU A 26 -3.25 -2.12 -0.25
C LEU A 26 -2.44 -0.84 -0.09
N VAL A 27 -1.74 -0.71 1.03
CA VAL A 27 -0.92 0.47 1.34
C VAL A 27 0.55 0.09 1.28
N ASP A 28 1.30 0.77 0.41
CA ASP A 28 2.76 0.64 0.29
C ASP A 28 3.43 1.76 1.08
N PHE A 29 4.04 1.41 2.21
CA PHE A 29 4.83 2.34 3.03
C PHE A 29 6.24 2.41 2.47
N TRP A 30 6.68 3.58 2.04
CA TRP A 30 7.92 3.75 1.31
C TRP A 30 8.63 5.05 1.68
N ALA A 31 9.88 5.21 1.19
CA ALA A 31 10.63 6.47 1.29
C ALA A 31 11.54 6.63 0.07
N ASP A 32 11.92 7.88 -0.23
CA ASP A 32 12.74 8.19 -1.41
C ASP A 32 14.14 7.56 -1.35
N TRP A 33 14.69 7.40 -0.14
CA TRP A 33 16.02 6.83 0.05
C TRP A 33 16.04 5.30 0.02
N CYS A 34 14.89 4.66 -0.06
CA CYS A 34 14.77 3.21 0.05
C CYS A 34 14.91 2.55 -1.33
N GLY A 35 16.04 1.89 -1.57
CA GLY A 35 16.30 1.17 -2.82
C GLY A 35 15.27 0.09 -3.13
N PRO A 36 14.98 -0.84 -2.19
CA PRO A 36 13.95 -1.86 -2.41
C PRO A 36 12.58 -1.27 -2.71
N CYS A 37 12.21 -0.13 -2.09
CA CYS A 37 10.94 0.54 -2.37
C CYS A 37 10.87 0.96 -3.84
N LYS A 38 11.98 1.48 -4.38
CA LYS A 38 12.04 1.90 -5.78
C LYS A 38 11.90 0.70 -6.72
N ARG A 39 12.50 -0.43 -6.37
CA ARG A 39 12.38 -1.65 -7.17
C ARG A 39 10.96 -2.22 -7.14
N LEU A 40 10.24 -2.01 -6.05
CA LEU A 40 8.85 -2.45 -5.91
C LEU A 40 7.87 -1.55 -6.68
N SER A 41 8.23 -0.30 -6.93
CA SER A 41 7.33 0.69 -7.51
C SER A 41 6.66 0.24 -8.82
N PRO A 42 7.37 -0.35 -9.80
CA PRO A 42 6.72 -0.84 -11.02
C PRO A 42 5.65 -1.91 -10.73
N THR A 43 5.90 -2.79 -9.77
CA THR A 43 4.93 -3.81 -9.36
C THR A 43 3.68 -3.16 -8.76
N ILE A 44 3.85 -2.15 -7.92
CA ILE A 44 2.72 -1.42 -7.35
C ILE A 44 1.88 -0.76 -8.45
N ASP A 45 2.54 -0.16 -9.45
CA ASP A 45 1.84 0.45 -10.58
C ASP A 45 1.02 -0.59 -11.37
N GLU A 46 1.60 -1.78 -11.60
CA GLU A 46 0.90 -2.86 -12.30
C GLU A 46 -0.29 -3.38 -11.49
N LEU A 47 -0.14 -3.53 -10.17
CA LEU A 47 -1.24 -3.94 -9.31
C LEU A 47 -2.38 -2.93 -9.35
N ALA A 48 -2.07 -1.64 -9.39
CA ALA A 48 -3.09 -0.59 -9.47
C ALA A 48 -3.92 -0.72 -10.75
N THR A 49 -3.28 -1.10 -11.85
CA THR A 49 -3.98 -1.35 -13.11
C THR A 49 -4.82 -2.63 -13.04
N ASP A 50 -4.22 -3.72 -12.54
CA ASP A 50 -4.87 -5.03 -12.51
C ASP A 50 -6.11 -5.06 -11.60
N TYR A 51 -6.08 -4.31 -10.51
CA TYR A 51 -7.16 -4.29 -9.51
C TYR A 51 -8.03 -3.04 -9.56
N ASP A 52 -7.87 -2.22 -10.59
CA ASP A 52 -8.67 -0.99 -10.73
C ASP A 52 -10.16 -1.29 -10.61
N GLY A 53 -10.84 -0.55 -9.75
CA GLY A 53 -12.27 -0.74 -9.46
C GLY A 53 -12.58 -1.84 -8.45
N ARG A 54 -11.60 -2.66 -8.03
CA ARG A 54 -11.82 -3.76 -7.07
C ARG A 54 -11.02 -3.57 -5.79
N VAL A 55 -9.78 -3.11 -5.90
CA VAL A 55 -8.88 -2.86 -4.78
C VAL A 55 -8.22 -1.52 -5.02
N THR A 56 -8.18 -0.68 -4.01
CA THR A 56 -7.42 0.57 -4.07
C THR A 56 -5.96 0.26 -3.77
N ILE A 57 -5.06 0.70 -4.62
CA ILE A 57 -3.63 0.57 -4.41
C ILE A 57 -3.10 1.95 -4.08
N GLY A 58 -2.51 2.12 -2.89
CA GLY A 58 -2.02 3.41 -2.43
C GLY A 58 -0.59 3.36 -1.96
N LYS A 59 0.07 4.52 -1.95
CA LYS A 59 1.44 4.69 -1.46
C LYS A 59 1.46 5.78 -0.40
N LEU A 60 2.19 5.53 0.67
CA LEU A 60 2.36 6.49 1.76
C LEU A 60 3.85 6.66 2.04
N ASN A 61 4.36 7.88 1.82
CA ASN A 61 5.76 8.22 2.13
C ASN A 61 5.90 8.41 3.64
N VAL A 62 6.70 7.56 4.29
CA VAL A 62 6.81 7.56 5.75
C VAL A 62 7.51 8.80 6.30
N ASP A 63 8.39 9.43 5.53
CA ASP A 63 9.10 10.63 5.96
C ASP A 63 8.16 11.84 6.00
N ASP A 64 7.26 11.92 5.02
CA ASP A 64 6.29 13.02 4.93
C ASP A 64 5.06 12.79 5.83
N ASN A 65 4.81 11.54 6.20
CA ASN A 65 3.60 11.13 6.91
C ASN A 65 3.91 10.23 8.09
N PRO A 66 4.64 10.76 9.10
CA PRO A 66 5.07 9.96 10.25
C PRO A 66 3.93 9.54 11.17
N GLY A 67 2.80 10.24 11.12
CA GLY A 67 1.65 9.93 11.97
C GLY A 67 1.09 8.56 11.69
N VAL A 68 0.78 8.26 10.43
CA VAL A 68 0.24 6.94 10.05
C VAL A 68 1.30 5.86 10.22
N ALA A 69 2.55 6.12 9.80
CA ALA A 69 3.64 5.16 9.97
C ALA A 69 3.81 4.77 11.43
N GLY A 70 3.76 5.74 12.35
CA GLY A 70 3.84 5.48 13.79
C GLY A 70 2.63 4.73 14.31
N ARG A 71 1.43 5.08 13.83
CA ARG A 71 0.17 4.43 14.23
C ARG A 71 0.20 2.92 14.00
N PHE A 72 0.80 2.48 12.91
CA PHE A 72 0.88 1.05 12.56
C PHE A 72 2.25 0.44 12.85
N SER A 73 3.10 1.15 13.59
CA SER A 73 4.43 0.66 14.01
C SER A 73 5.28 0.19 12.84
N ILE A 74 5.27 0.94 11.75
CA ILE A 74 6.08 0.63 10.58
C ILE A 74 7.55 0.87 10.92
N ARG A 75 8.36 -0.19 10.89
CA ARG A 75 9.79 -0.13 11.27
C ARG A 75 10.71 -0.39 10.09
N GLY A 76 10.30 -1.27 9.18
CA GLY A 76 11.06 -1.58 7.98
C GLY A 76 10.27 -1.20 6.75
N ILE A 77 10.95 -0.80 5.68
CA ILE A 77 10.32 -0.48 4.40
C ILE A 77 11.04 -1.18 3.25
N PRO A 78 10.33 -1.56 2.19
CA PRO A 78 8.89 -1.38 2.05
C PRO A 78 8.10 -2.29 3.00
N THR A 79 6.97 -1.82 3.47
CA THR A 79 5.97 -2.62 4.16
C THR A 79 4.65 -2.43 3.44
N LEU A 80 3.99 -3.54 3.12
CA LEU A 80 2.67 -3.53 2.52
C LEU A 80 1.65 -4.00 3.54
N LEU A 81 0.62 -3.21 3.76
CA LEU A 81 -0.52 -3.60 4.59
C LEU A 81 -1.76 -3.66 3.72
N LEU A 82 -2.50 -4.77 3.80
CA LEU A 82 -3.79 -4.86 3.12
C LEU A 82 -4.89 -4.64 4.16
N PHE A 83 -5.71 -3.63 3.91
CA PHE A 83 -6.85 -3.28 4.76
C PHE A 83 -8.15 -3.75 4.11
N LYS A 84 -9.05 -4.27 4.93
CA LYS A 84 -10.41 -4.60 4.51
C LYS A 84 -11.36 -4.28 5.65
N GLY A 85 -12.36 -3.45 5.37
CA GLY A 85 -13.29 -3.03 6.41
C GLY A 85 -12.62 -2.25 7.54
N GLY A 86 -11.57 -1.51 7.22
CA GLY A 86 -10.82 -0.73 8.19
C GLY A 86 -9.83 -1.52 9.03
N GLN A 87 -9.65 -2.81 8.76
CA GLN A 87 -8.76 -3.68 9.53
C GLN A 87 -7.66 -4.26 8.65
N ILE A 88 -6.47 -4.44 9.24
CA ILE A 88 -5.35 -5.08 8.56
C ILE A 88 -5.63 -6.58 8.45
N VAL A 89 -5.67 -7.09 7.22
CA VAL A 89 -5.90 -8.52 6.96
C VAL A 89 -4.64 -9.23 6.45
N GLU A 90 -3.66 -8.50 5.91
CA GLU A 90 -2.39 -9.06 5.46
C GLU A 90 -1.26 -8.05 5.68
N GLN A 91 -0.05 -8.57 5.90
CA GLN A 91 1.15 -7.76 6.05
C GLN A 91 2.31 -8.43 5.31
N VAL A 92 3.04 -7.66 4.50
CA VAL A 92 4.23 -8.13 3.81
C VAL A 92 5.35 -7.14 4.07
N VAL A 93 6.46 -7.58 4.65
CA VAL A 93 7.63 -6.74 4.92
C VAL A 93 8.72 -7.11 3.92
N GLY A 94 9.27 -6.10 3.24
CA GLY A 94 10.32 -6.29 2.28
C GLY A 94 9.81 -6.44 0.85
N LEU A 95 10.76 -6.63 -0.07
CA LEU A 95 10.47 -6.77 -1.50
C LEU A 95 9.77 -8.11 -1.75
N ALA A 96 8.71 -8.08 -2.55
CA ALA A 96 7.95 -9.28 -2.91
C ALA A 96 7.61 -9.26 -4.39
N ASP A 97 7.50 -10.45 -4.99
CA ASP A 97 7.13 -10.59 -6.39
C ASP A 97 5.64 -10.30 -6.59
N LYS A 98 5.31 -9.84 -7.79
CA LYS A 98 3.92 -9.52 -8.16
C LYS A 98 2.99 -10.71 -7.94
N ASP A 99 3.40 -11.92 -8.33
CA ASP A 99 2.55 -13.11 -8.21
C ASP A 99 2.25 -13.43 -6.74
N VAL A 100 3.22 -13.23 -5.84
CA VAL A 100 3.01 -13.42 -4.41
C VAL A 100 1.97 -12.43 -3.88
N LEU A 101 2.11 -11.16 -4.29
CA LEU A 101 1.19 -10.11 -3.86
C LEU A 101 -0.22 -10.34 -4.39
N LYS A 102 -0.35 -10.79 -5.64
CA LYS A 102 -1.67 -11.10 -6.23
C LYS A 102 -2.36 -12.23 -5.47
N LYS A 103 -1.63 -13.28 -5.11
CA LYS A 103 -2.20 -14.38 -4.33
C LYS A 103 -2.71 -13.91 -2.98
N ILE A 104 -1.97 -13.02 -2.32
CA ILE A 104 -2.36 -12.46 -1.04
C ILE A 104 -3.62 -11.61 -1.17
N ILE A 105 -3.64 -10.71 -2.16
CA ILE A 105 -4.78 -9.83 -2.40
C ILE A 105 -6.03 -10.65 -2.76
N ASP A 106 -5.88 -11.66 -3.61
CA ASP A 106 -7.00 -12.44 -4.13
C ASP A 106 -7.74 -13.23 -3.05
N LYS A 107 -7.11 -13.45 -1.89
CA LYS A 107 -7.80 -14.07 -0.74
C LYS A 107 -8.91 -13.18 -0.18
N HIS A 108 -8.89 -11.89 -0.47
CA HIS A 108 -9.75 -10.90 0.16
C HIS A 108 -10.64 -10.13 -0.81
N VAL A 109 -10.67 -10.54 -2.04
CA VAL A 109 -11.52 -9.90 -3.06
C VAL A 109 -12.57 -10.84 -3.62
#